data_f0d77e34b5d4c101c23272aa2dcc762d
#
_entry.id   f0d77e34b5d4c101c23272aa2dcc762d
#
_cell.length_a   1.000
_cell.length_b   1.000
_cell.length_c   1.000
_cell.angle_alpha   90.00
_cell.angle_beta   90.00
_cell.angle_gamma   90.00
#
_symmetry.space_group_name_H-M   'P 1'
#
loop_
_entity.id
_entity.type
_entity.pdbx_description
1 polymer ?
#
loop_
_entity_poly.entity_id
_entity_poly.type
_entity_poly.pdbx_seq_one_letter_code
_entity_poly.pdbx_strand_id
1 'polypeptide(L)'
;MRIIDLHVHAGPSVMPRAVDAAEMLQEAQKAGYSAIVIKDHYAPTMMSAEICEKHLGNGKCKVFGGIALNNSVGGINLKAVDAACALGAKLVWMPTVSSLRHKIMHSGKGLAFPSSKGMTVAENTIMYLNEDGSLKPEVLQVLDYLAQKPDVILATGHGSRDEIDALIHAAVERGVQRILVNHPHYMIGASLEDMVAWSRLGAYIELNAVAFVPDSRFHSNEIEEARNIVAAVGLDKIVVDSDYGQNGNGSPVEGLLRFISMLQEACGLTQEQMEVMTYHNPAWLLGLETR
;
A
#
# COMPACT_ATOMS: atom_id res chain seq x y z
N MET A 1 17.51 12.23 -6.61
CA MET A 1 16.03 12.13 -6.39
C MET A 1 15.80 11.47 -5.03
N ARG A 2 14.93 12.04 -4.22
CA ARG A 2 14.54 11.46 -2.93
C ARG A 2 13.38 10.47 -3.15
N ILE A 3 13.41 9.35 -2.43
CA ILE A 3 12.42 8.27 -2.60
C ILE A 3 11.96 7.78 -1.22
N ILE A 4 10.67 7.57 -1.08
CA ILE A 4 10.01 6.84 -0.01
C ILE A 4 9.14 5.76 -0.66
N ASP A 5 9.37 4.50 -0.31
CA ASP A 5 8.53 3.39 -0.75
C ASP A 5 7.52 3.04 0.35
N LEU A 6 6.24 3.37 0.12
CA LEU A 6 5.17 3.10 1.11
C LEU A 6 4.67 1.66 1.10
N HIS A 7 5.14 0.84 0.15
CA HIS A 7 4.55 -0.47 -0.08
C HIS A 7 5.60 -1.46 -0.60
N VAL A 8 6.36 -2.06 0.31
CA VAL A 8 7.33 -3.10 -0.04
C VAL A 8 7.12 -4.35 0.80
N HIS A 9 7.13 -5.51 0.15
CA HIS A 9 7.00 -6.79 0.82
C HIS A 9 8.36 -7.35 1.22
N ALA A 10 8.57 -7.60 2.52
CA ALA A 10 9.79 -8.23 3.03
C ALA A 10 9.47 -9.30 4.08
N GLY A 11 10.40 -10.25 4.26
CA GLY A 11 10.30 -11.24 5.34
C GLY A 11 10.70 -10.68 6.72
N PRO A 12 10.42 -11.45 7.79
CA PRO A 12 9.82 -12.79 7.79
C PRO A 12 8.34 -12.80 7.41
N SER A 13 7.91 -13.79 6.65
CA SER A 13 6.52 -13.96 6.20
C SER A 13 6.20 -15.43 5.96
N VAL A 14 4.93 -15.80 6.07
CA VAL A 14 4.44 -17.12 5.61
C VAL A 14 4.43 -17.21 4.07
N MET A 15 4.53 -16.07 3.41
CA MET A 15 4.73 -16.01 1.96
C MET A 15 6.23 -15.99 1.65
N PRO A 16 6.72 -16.72 0.64
CA PRO A 16 8.10 -16.58 0.19
C PRO A 16 8.39 -15.14 -0.29
N ARG A 17 9.44 -14.51 0.28
CA ARG A 17 9.88 -13.17 -0.04
C ARG A 17 11.26 -13.20 -0.71
N ALA A 18 11.54 -12.19 -1.53
CA ALA A 18 12.83 -12.02 -2.19
C ALA A 18 13.92 -11.58 -1.21
N VAL A 19 13.52 -10.74 -0.24
CA VAL A 19 14.39 -10.17 0.79
C VAL A 19 13.69 -10.22 2.16
N ASP A 20 14.47 -10.23 3.23
CA ASP A 20 13.95 -9.97 4.56
C ASP A 20 13.97 -8.45 4.90
N ALA A 21 13.45 -8.09 6.06
CA ALA A 21 13.35 -6.68 6.48
C ALA A 21 14.72 -6.01 6.61
N ALA A 22 15.74 -6.76 7.05
CA ALA A 22 17.09 -6.23 7.21
C ALA A 22 17.78 -6.02 5.86
N GLU A 23 17.67 -6.99 4.97
CA GLU A 23 18.17 -6.92 3.59
C GLU A 23 17.49 -5.77 2.84
N MET A 24 16.15 -5.65 2.95
CA MET A 24 15.40 -4.56 2.32
C MET A 24 15.86 -3.18 2.80
N LEU A 25 16.06 -3.00 4.12
CA LEU A 25 16.56 -1.74 4.64
C LEU A 25 17.98 -1.42 4.11
N GLN A 26 18.86 -2.42 4.05
CA GLN A 26 20.22 -2.24 3.53
C GLN A 26 20.24 -1.87 2.05
N GLU A 27 19.40 -2.51 1.23
CA GLU A 27 19.23 -2.17 -0.19
C GLU A 27 18.71 -0.73 -0.36
N ALA A 28 17.67 -0.34 0.40
CA ALA A 28 17.11 1.00 0.39
C ALA A 28 18.12 2.06 0.83
N GLN A 29 18.92 1.79 1.88
CA GLN A 29 19.98 2.66 2.35
C GLN A 29 21.09 2.86 1.29
N LYS A 30 21.48 1.77 0.61
CA LYS A 30 22.47 1.81 -0.47
C LYS A 30 21.97 2.60 -1.67
N ALA A 31 20.69 2.51 -1.97
CA ALA A 31 20.04 3.26 -3.05
C ALA A 31 19.72 4.72 -2.68
N GLY A 32 19.91 5.12 -1.42
CA GLY A 32 19.68 6.49 -0.96
C GLY A 32 18.21 6.82 -0.71
N TYR A 33 17.38 5.83 -0.42
CA TYR A 33 15.98 6.07 -0.04
C TYR A 33 15.91 6.82 1.30
N SER A 34 14.85 7.61 1.46
CA SER A 34 14.59 8.36 2.70
C SER A 34 13.75 7.54 3.70
N ALA A 35 12.89 6.66 3.21
CA ALA A 35 12.15 5.72 4.06
C ALA A 35 11.58 4.55 3.24
N ILE A 36 11.24 3.48 3.95
CA ILE A 36 10.45 2.35 3.45
C ILE A 36 9.36 1.98 4.46
N VAL A 37 8.24 1.43 3.97
CA VAL A 37 7.20 0.82 4.80
C VAL A 37 7.07 -0.64 4.43
N ILE A 38 7.44 -1.50 5.37
CA ILE A 38 7.34 -2.95 5.18
C ILE A 38 5.88 -3.39 5.34
N LYS A 39 5.39 -4.13 4.38
CA LYS A 39 4.06 -4.75 4.40
C LYS A 39 4.15 -6.27 4.43
N ASP A 40 3.28 -6.88 5.21
CA ASP A 40 2.96 -8.31 5.11
C ASP A 40 1.44 -8.51 5.18
N HIS A 41 0.94 -9.55 4.49
CA HIS A 41 -0.50 -9.83 4.48
C HIS A 41 -0.98 -10.57 5.73
N TYR A 42 -0.08 -11.23 6.45
CA TYR A 42 -0.44 -12.19 7.49
C TYR A 42 0.02 -11.78 8.89
N ALA A 43 1.05 -10.95 8.98
CA ALA A 43 1.61 -10.51 10.25
C ALA A 43 1.81 -8.99 10.29
N PRO A 44 1.66 -8.34 11.46
CA PRO A 44 2.07 -6.96 11.67
C PRO A 44 3.59 -6.83 11.52
N THR A 45 4.05 -5.73 10.89
CA THR A 45 5.46 -5.54 10.52
C THR A 45 6.20 -4.50 11.37
N MET A 46 5.52 -3.83 12.32
CA MET A 46 6.12 -2.81 13.17
C MET A 46 7.30 -3.33 14.00
N MET A 47 7.20 -4.57 14.50
CA MET A 47 8.27 -5.17 15.31
C MET A 47 9.55 -5.40 14.48
N SER A 48 9.42 -5.88 13.24
CA SER A 48 10.57 -6.01 12.33
C SER A 48 11.15 -4.64 11.99
N ALA A 49 10.30 -3.65 11.72
CA ALA A 49 10.73 -2.28 11.43
C ALA A 49 11.49 -1.66 12.59
N GLU A 50 11.00 -1.77 13.83
CA GLU A 50 11.64 -1.24 15.04
C GLU A 50 13.03 -1.88 15.27
N ILE A 51 13.11 -3.22 15.14
CA ILE A 51 14.37 -3.94 15.30
C ILE A 51 15.37 -3.49 14.22
N CYS A 52 14.93 -3.39 12.96
CA CYS A 52 15.79 -2.93 11.87
C CYS A 52 16.25 -1.47 12.08
N GLU A 53 15.33 -0.56 12.44
CA GLU A 53 15.69 0.85 12.73
C GLU A 53 16.72 0.95 13.86
N LYS A 54 16.51 0.20 14.94
CA LYS A 54 17.38 0.22 16.12
C LYS A 54 18.77 -0.31 15.86
N HIS A 55 18.92 -1.38 15.08
CA HIS A 55 20.18 -2.11 14.94
C HIS A 55 20.90 -1.85 13.62
N LEU A 56 20.20 -1.45 12.58
CA LEU A 56 20.70 -1.26 11.22
C LEU A 56 20.43 0.16 10.68
N GLY A 57 19.67 0.97 11.40
CA GLY A 57 19.36 2.34 11.00
C GLY A 57 20.61 3.19 10.84
N ASN A 58 20.69 3.93 9.74
CA ASN A 58 21.81 4.84 9.44
C ASN A 58 21.45 6.32 9.63
N GLY A 59 20.25 6.60 10.14
CA GLY A 59 19.70 7.94 10.32
C GLY A 59 19.27 8.67 9.04
N LYS A 60 19.48 8.07 7.86
CA LYS A 60 19.13 8.66 6.55
C LYS A 60 17.92 7.98 5.92
N CYS A 61 17.83 6.66 5.98
CA CYS A 61 16.68 5.88 5.53
C CYS A 61 15.95 5.32 6.76
N LYS A 62 14.70 5.71 6.95
CA LYS A 62 13.84 5.20 8.03
C LYS A 62 13.09 3.97 7.58
N VAL A 63 12.78 3.08 8.52
CA VAL A 63 11.94 1.91 8.26
C VAL A 63 10.71 1.94 9.16
N PHE A 64 9.54 1.75 8.54
CA PHE A 64 8.24 1.71 9.20
C PHE A 64 7.54 0.40 8.89
N GLY A 65 6.51 0.10 9.67
CA GLY A 65 5.65 -1.03 9.47
C GLY A 65 4.18 -0.68 9.60
N GLY A 66 3.34 -1.66 9.40
CA GLY A 66 1.90 -1.53 9.51
C GLY A 66 1.20 -2.86 9.74
N ILE A 67 -0.11 -2.86 9.62
CA ILE A 67 -0.97 -4.03 9.80
C ILE A 67 -1.98 -4.13 8.65
N ALA A 68 -2.16 -5.34 8.10
CA ALA A 68 -3.21 -5.65 7.14
C ALA A 68 -4.33 -6.45 7.84
N LEU A 69 -5.58 -5.97 7.72
CA LEU A 69 -6.72 -6.48 8.47
C LEU A 69 -7.31 -7.75 7.85
N ASN A 70 -6.45 -8.74 7.62
CA ASN A 70 -6.82 -10.06 7.12
C ASN A 70 -7.20 -11.02 8.26
N ASN A 71 -7.65 -12.22 7.91
CA ASN A 71 -8.07 -13.24 8.88
C ASN A 71 -7.02 -13.56 9.94
N SER A 72 -5.74 -13.53 9.57
CA SER A 72 -4.61 -13.84 10.48
C SER A 72 -4.51 -12.92 11.68
N VAL A 73 -5.06 -11.69 11.60
CA VAL A 73 -5.12 -10.73 12.71
C VAL A 73 -6.55 -10.56 13.26
N GLY A 74 -7.46 -11.46 12.87
CA GLY A 74 -8.87 -11.43 13.30
C GLY A 74 -9.78 -10.56 12.43
N GLY A 75 -9.38 -10.29 11.17
CA GLY A 75 -10.17 -9.50 10.22
C GLY A 75 -10.13 -7.99 10.52
N ILE A 76 -11.25 -7.31 10.29
CA ILE A 76 -11.42 -5.89 10.64
C ILE A 76 -11.56 -5.76 12.16
N ASN A 77 -10.43 -5.76 12.84
CA ASN A 77 -10.30 -5.91 14.29
C ASN A 77 -9.70 -4.66 14.93
N LEU A 78 -10.55 -3.85 15.57
CA LEU A 78 -10.12 -2.61 16.22
C LEU A 78 -9.04 -2.82 17.29
N LYS A 79 -9.08 -3.93 18.05
CA LYS A 79 -8.06 -4.22 19.07
C LYS A 79 -6.69 -4.47 18.47
N ALA A 80 -6.64 -5.12 17.29
CA ALA A 80 -5.40 -5.32 16.57
C ALA A 80 -4.87 -4.00 16.00
N VAL A 81 -5.75 -3.11 15.52
CA VAL A 81 -5.39 -1.76 15.05
C VAL A 81 -4.82 -0.93 16.19
N ASP A 82 -5.48 -0.91 17.37
CA ASP A 82 -5.02 -0.17 18.54
C ASP A 82 -3.63 -0.63 18.99
N ALA A 83 -3.43 -1.95 19.12
CA ALA A 83 -2.12 -2.52 19.48
C ALA A 83 -1.04 -2.18 18.43
N ALA A 84 -1.38 -2.26 17.12
CA ALA A 84 -0.47 -1.90 16.05
C ALA A 84 -0.06 -0.43 16.09
N CYS A 85 -1.02 0.48 16.28
CA CYS A 85 -0.74 1.91 16.41
C CYS A 85 0.09 2.23 17.66
N ALA A 86 -0.18 1.55 18.79
CA ALA A 86 0.63 1.68 19.99
C ALA A 86 2.08 1.23 19.81
N LEU A 87 2.31 0.27 18.89
CA LEU A 87 3.65 -0.20 18.45
C LEU A 87 4.24 0.62 17.30
N GLY A 88 3.63 1.76 16.93
CA GLY A 88 4.18 2.66 15.92
C GLY A 88 3.81 2.33 14.47
N ALA A 89 2.72 1.59 14.23
CA ALA A 89 2.23 1.38 12.87
C ALA A 89 1.97 2.71 12.16
N LYS A 90 2.46 2.83 10.93
CA LYS A 90 2.21 3.98 10.07
C LYS A 90 1.10 3.74 9.05
N LEU A 91 0.85 2.49 8.68
CA LEU A 91 -0.23 2.11 7.77
C LEU A 91 -1.14 1.05 8.41
N VAL A 92 -2.43 1.25 8.22
CA VAL A 92 -3.46 0.25 8.46
C VAL A 92 -4.12 -0.05 7.13
N TRP A 93 -3.80 -1.21 6.56
CA TRP A 93 -4.45 -1.69 5.35
C TRP A 93 -5.77 -2.37 5.70
N MET A 94 -6.84 -1.96 5.07
CA MET A 94 -8.08 -2.73 5.05
C MET A 94 -7.80 -4.12 4.45
N PRO A 95 -8.71 -5.10 4.58
CA PRO A 95 -8.48 -6.47 4.11
C PRO A 95 -7.90 -6.53 2.70
N THR A 96 -6.85 -7.33 2.55
CA THR A 96 -6.16 -7.56 1.28
C THR A 96 -6.46 -8.97 0.77
N VAL A 97 -5.64 -9.97 1.09
CA VAL A 97 -5.79 -11.37 0.61
C VAL A 97 -7.08 -12.04 1.09
N SER A 98 -7.67 -11.58 2.19
CA SER A 98 -8.93 -12.09 2.71
C SER A 98 -10.17 -11.42 2.08
N SER A 99 -10.01 -10.37 1.25
CA SER A 99 -11.14 -9.70 0.60
C SER A 99 -11.77 -10.56 -0.50
N LEU A 100 -13.07 -10.36 -0.76
CA LEU A 100 -13.78 -11.03 -1.85
C LEU A 100 -13.16 -10.68 -3.20
N ARG A 101 -12.89 -9.40 -3.43
CA ARG A 101 -12.33 -8.92 -4.70
C ARG A 101 -10.98 -9.57 -5.01
N HIS A 102 -10.09 -9.66 -4.02
CA HIS A 102 -8.80 -10.34 -4.19
C HIS A 102 -8.99 -11.82 -4.60
N LYS A 103 -9.87 -12.52 -3.92
CA LYS A 103 -10.17 -13.93 -4.25
C LYS A 103 -10.71 -14.11 -5.65
N ILE A 104 -11.59 -13.22 -6.10
CA ILE A 104 -12.14 -13.24 -7.47
C ILE A 104 -11.03 -13.01 -8.50
N MET A 105 -10.17 -11.99 -8.28
CA MET A 105 -9.09 -11.66 -9.22
C MET A 105 -8.06 -12.78 -9.37
N HIS A 106 -7.81 -13.54 -8.30
CA HIS A 106 -6.84 -14.65 -8.29
C HIS A 106 -7.46 -16.04 -8.51
N SER A 107 -8.78 -16.15 -8.66
CA SER A 107 -9.46 -17.43 -8.97
C SER A 107 -9.41 -17.81 -10.46
N GLY A 108 -9.00 -16.89 -11.35
CA GLY A 108 -8.93 -17.10 -12.79
C GLY A 108 -7.62 -17.78 -13.25
N LYS A 109 -7.65 -18.34 -14.47
CA LYS A 109 -6.46 -18.93 -15.10
C LYS A 109 -5.46 -17.81 -15.46
N GLY A 110 -4.42 -17.63 -14.67
CA GLY A 110 -3.32 -16.75 -15.09
C GLY A 110 -2.48 -16.14 -13.97
N LEU A 111 -3.04 -15.76 -12.85
CA LEU A 111 -2.33 -15.15 -11.72
C LEU A 111 -2.66 -15.91 -10.43
N ALA A 112 -2.17 -17.16 -10.32
CA ALA A 112 -2.27 -17.87 -9.05
C ALA A 112 -1.48 -17.11 -7.98
N PHE A 113 -2.19 -16.59 -6.97
CA PHE A 113 -1.55 -15.99 -5.81
C PHE A 113 -0.69 -17.06 -5.13
N PRO A 114 0.58 -16.77 -4.77
CA PRO A 114 1.44 -17.76 -4.16
C PRO A 114 0.81 -18.31 -2.89
N SER A 115 0.81 -19.64 -2.74
CA SER A 115 0.28 -20.28 -1.54
C SER A 115 1.15 -19.96 -0.33
N SER A 116 0.53 -19.63 0.79
CA SER A 116 1.19 -19.48 2.09
C SER A 116 1.68 -20.85 2.59
N LYS A 117 2.94 -20.92 3.02
CA LYS A 117 3.49 -22.17 3.60
C LYS A 117 2.91 -22.41 4.98
N GLY A 118 2.34 -23.61 5.20
CA GLY A 118 1.97 -24.10 6.52
C GLY A 118 0.64 -23.63 7.09
N MET A 119 -0.09 -22.75 6.41
CA MET A 119 -1.44 -22.38 6.83
C MET A 119 -2.44 -23.46 6.43
N THR A 120 -3.19 -23.97 7.41
CA THR A 120 -4.13 -25.09 7.24
C THR A 120 -5.59 -24.71 7.49
N VAL A 121 -5.83 -23.54 8.09
CA VAL A 121 -7.18 -23.03 8.37
C VAL A 121 -7.68 -22.28 7.15
N ALA A 122 -8.91 -22.59 6.75
CA ALA A 122 -9.55 -21.92 5.61
C ALA A 122 -9.75 -20.43 5.88
N GLU A 123 -9.45 -19.62 4.88
CA GLU A 123 -9.66 -18.16 4.92
C GLU A 123 -11.13 -17.82 4.70
N ASN A 124 -11.73 -17.13 5.65
CA ASN A 124 -13.04 -16.52 5.45
C ASN A 124 -12.95 -15.34 4.49
N THR A 125 -14.03 -15.07 3.76
CA THR A 125 -14.10 -13.88 2.92
C THR A 125 -14.53 -12.68 3.76
N ILE A 126 -13.77 -11.59 3.68
CA ILE A 126 -14.07 -10.35 4.38
C ILE A 126 -14.59 -9.33 3.36
N MET A 127 -15.72 -8.73 3.66
CA MET A 127 -16.33 -7.63 2.93
C MET A 127 -16.51 -6.43 3.86
N TYR A 128 -16.44 -5.21 3.32
CA TYR A 128 -16.61 -3.97 4.10
C TYR A 128 -18.07 -3.60 4.26
N LEU A 129 -18.91 -4.03 3.28
CA LEU A 129 -20.34 -3.72 3.23
C LEU A 129 -21.21 -4.85 3.79
N ASN A 130 -22.33 -4.46 4.37
CA ASN A 130 -23.46 -5.32 4.65
C ASN A 130 -24.24 -5.61 3.35
N GLU A 131 -25.24 -6.52 3.41
CA GLU A 131 -26.10 -6.85 2.26
C GLU A 131 -26.94 -5.65 1.77
N ASP A 132 -27.22 -4.69 2.64
CA ASP A 132 -27.97 -3.46 2.30
C ASP A 132 -27.08 -2.34 1.71
N GLY A 133 -25.78 -2.60 1.53
CA GLY A 133 -24.82 -1.65 0.99
C GLY A 133 -24.24 -0.68 2.01
N SER A 134 -24.64 -0.73 3.27
CA SER A 134 -24.04 0.07 4.33
C SER A 134 -22.69 -0.51 4.78
N LEU A 135 -21.76 0.35 5.27
CA LEU A 135 -20.52 -0.12 5.87
C LEU A 135 -20.81 -0.88 7.17
N LYS A 136 -20.06 -1.97 7.38
CA LYS A 136 -20.13 -2.77 8.60
C LYS A 136 -19.71 -1.97 9.82
N PRO A 137 -20.30 -2.23 11.01
CA PRO A 137 -19.96 -1.53 12.24
C PRO A 137 -18.47 -1.59 12.59
N GLU A 138 -17.81 -2.72 12.35
CA GLU A 138 -16.37 -2.87 12.60
C GLU A 138 -15.51 -1.99 11.69
N VAL A 139 -15.94 -1.72 10.45
CA VAL A 139 -15.28 -0.74 9.55
C VAL A 139 -15.39 0.65 10.15
N LEU A 140 -16.61 1.05 10.54
CA LEU A 140 -16.86 2.38 11.13
C LEU A 140 -16.05 2.60 12.41
N GLN A 141 -15.94 1.59 13.27
CA GLN A 141 -15.13 1.65 14.50
C GLN A 141 -13.64 1.88 14.20
N VAL A 142 -13.11 1.23 13.16
CA VAL A 142 -11.71 1.46 12.72
C VAL A 142 -11.55 2.88 12.19
N LEU A 143 -12.51 3.39 11.40
CA LEU A 143 -12.46 4.76 10.89
C LEU A 143 -12.53 5.80 12.02
N ASP A 144 -13.43 5.63 12.99
CA ASP A 144 -13.55 6.50 14.17
C ASP A 144 -12.27 6.53 15.01
N TYR A 145 -11.58 5.40 15.11
CA TYR A 145 -10.28 5.29 15.77
C TYR A 145 -9.18 6.01 14.98
N LEU A 146 -9.10 5.77 13.65
CA LEU A 146 -8.08 6.38 12.80
C LEU A 146 -8.25 7.90 12.65
N ALA A 147 -9.47 8.42 12.76
CA ALA A 147 -9.73 9.85 12.81
C ALA A 147 -9.03 10.56 13.99
N GLN A 148 -8.74 9.81 15.07
CA GLN A 148 -8.00 10.29 16.25
C GLN A 148 -6.48 10.04 16.14
N LYS A 149 -6.00 9.48 15.02
CA LYS A 149 -4.60 9.12 14.76
C LYS A 149 -4.10 9.83 13.49
N PRO A 150 -3.87 11.14 13.53
CA PRO A 150 -3.57 11.94 12.32
C PRO A 150 -2.28 11.51 11.60
N ASP A 151 -1.41 10.76 12.28
CA ASP A 151 -0.14 10.27 11.73
C ASP A 151 -0.20 8.85 11.16
N VAL A 152 -1.39 8.23 11.13
CA VAL A 152 -1.60 6.88 10.61
C VAL A 152 -2.37 6.96 9.30
N ILE A 153 -1.92 6.23 8.31
CA ILE A 153 -2.52 6.16 6.98
C ILE A 153 -3.56 5.05 6.96
N LEU A 154 -4.79 5.37 6.57
CA LEU A 154 -5.77 4.39 6.11
C LEU A 154 -5.44 4.01 4.68
N ALA A 155 -5.01 2.77 4.47
CA ALA A 155 -4.82 2.19 3.15
C ALA A 155 -6.03 1.30 2.80
N THR A 156 -6.64 1.52 1.63
CA THR A 156 -7.97 0.97 1.31
C THR A 156 -8.00 -0.54 1.10
N GLY A 157 -6.84 -1.18 0.95
CA GLY A 157 -6.75 -2.63 0.75
C GLY A 157 -7.31 -3.08 -0.60
N HIS A 158 -7.90 -4.29 -0.64
CA HIS A 158 -8.37 -4.92 -1.87
C HIS A 158 -9.91 -5.08 -1.90
N GLY A 159 -10.64 -4.09 -1.41
CA GLY A 159 -12.09 -4.04 -1.55
C GLY A 159 -12.54 -3.92 -3.01
N SER A 160 -13.81 -4.17 -3.29
CA SER A 160 -14.42 -3.82 -4.57
C SER A 160 -14.50 -2.29 -4.74
N ARG A 161 -14.74 -1.84 -5.96
CA ARG A 161 -14.91 -0.42 -6.26
C ARG A 161 -15.94 0.25 -5.33
N ASP A 162 -17.08 -0.39 -5.10
CA ASP A 162 -18.16 0.16 -4.28
C ASP A 162 -17.80 0.17 -2.79
N GLU A 163 -17.09 -0.86 -2.31
CA GLU A 163 -16.54 -0.89 -0.94
C GLU A 163 -15.53 0.23 -0.70
N ILE A 164 -14.66 0.49 -1.67
CA ILE A 164 -13.65 1.55 -1.59
C ILE A 164 -14.31 2.93 -1.62
N ASP A 165 -15.29 3.13 -2.50
CA ASP A 165 -16.04 4.38 -2.58
C ASP A 165 -16.74 4.70 -1.26
N ALA A 166 -17.49 3.75 -0.71
CA ALA A 166 -18.16 3.90 0.58
C ALA A 166 -17.16 4.15 1.72
N LEU A 167 -16.03 3.42 1.72
CA LEU A 167 -14.97 3.57 2.73
C LEU A 167 -14.38 4.98 2.72
N ILE A 168 -14.03 5.52 1.53
CA ILE A 168 -13.41 6.85 1.39
C ILE A 168 -14.38 7.94 1.86
N HIS A 169 -15.64 7.90 1.41
CA HIS A 169 -16.65 8.87 1.84
C HIS A 169 -16.84 8.86 3.36
N ALA A 170 -16.98 7.68 3.97
CA ALA A 170 -17.11 7.55 5.42
C ALA A 170 -15.85 7.96 6.17
N ALA A 171 -14.66 7.69 5.64
CA ALA A 171 -13.40 8.10 6.24
C ALA A 171 -13.26 9.64 6.26
N VAL A 172 -13.59 10.31 5.16
CA VAL A 172 -13.56 11.78 5.06
C VAL A 172 -14.59 12.40 6.01
N GLU A 173 -15.83 11.88 6.03
CA GLU A 173 -16.88 12.36 6.94
C GLU A 173 -16.48 12.28 8.42
N ARG A 174 -15.72 11.24 8.79
CA ARG A 174 -15.21 11.02 10.16
C ARG A 174 -13.93 11.78 10.48
N GLY A 175 -13.32 12.44 9.48
CA GLY A 175 -12.11 13.24 9.69
C GLY A 175 -10.81 12.42 9.64
N VAL A 176 -10.80 11.24 9.00
CA VAL A 176 -9.55 10.52 8.70
C VAL A 176 -8.73 11.36 7.73
N GLN A 177 -7.53 11.75 8.14
CA GLN A 177 -6.75 12.75 7.41
C GLN A 177 -5.89 12.18 6.26
N ARG A 178 -5.47 10.92 6.37
CA ARG A 178 -4.52 10.29 5.45
C ARG A 178 -5.10 9.02 4.87
N ILE A 179 -5.48 9.09 3.61
CA ILE A 179 -6.11 7.98 2.88
C ILE A 179 -5.26 7.65 1.66
N LEU A 180 -4.87 6.39 1.51
CA LEU A 180 -4.14 5.85 0.37
C LEU A 180 -4.96 4.77 -0.33
N VAL A 181 -5.29 4.99 -1.58
CA VAL A 181 -6.04 4.03 -2.40
C VAL A 181 -5.05 3.07 -3.05
N ASN A 182 -5.06 1.81 -2.57
CA ASN A 182 -4.16 0.78 -3.07
C ASN A 182 -4.64 0.19 -4.39
N HIS A 183 -3.74 -0.02 -5.32
CA HIS A 183 -3.96 -0.79 -6.56
C HIS A 183 -5.23 -0.41 -7.35
N PRO A 184 -5.59 0.90 -7.51
CA PRO A 184 -6.86 1.29 -8.10
C PRO A 184 -7.02 0.80 -9.53
N HIS A 185 -5.93 0.77 -10.28
CA HIS A 185 -5.89 0.48 -11.71
C HIS A 185 -6.11 -1.01 -12.05
N TYR A 186 -5.66 -1.97 -11.22
CA TYR A 186 -5.82 -3.38 -11.55
C TYR A 186 -6.61 -4.19 -10.51
N MET A 187 -6.29 -4.06 -9.23
CA MET A 187 -6.94 -4.87 -8.18
C MET A 187 -8.38 -4.43 -7.94
N ILE A 188 -8.62 -3.13 -7.80
CA ILE A 188 -9.95 -2.56 -7.57
C ILE A 188 -10.71 -2.50 -8.89
N GLY A 189 -10.05 -2.16 -9.99
CA GLY A 189 -10.66 -1.93 -11.29
C GLY A 189 -11.44 -0.62 -11.33
N ALA A 190 -10.90 0.40 -10.67
CA ALA A 190 -11.46 1.75 -10.65
C ALA A 190 -11.29 2.43 -12.02
N SER A 191 -12.28 3.22 -12.42
CA SER A 191 -12.16 4.09 -13.59
C SER A 191 -11.29 5.32 -13.28
N LEU A 192 -10.87 6.05 -14.32
CA LEU A 192 -10.18 7.34 -14.13
C LEU A 192 -11.06 8.34 -13.39
N GLU A 193 -12.35 8.33 -13.66
CA GLU A 193 -13.34 9.19 -13.01
C GLU A 193 -13.43 8.89 -11.50
N ASP A 194 -13.39 7.61 -11.10
CA ASP A 194 -13.34 7.21 -9.69
C ASP A 194 -12.08 7.73 -9.00
N MET A 195 -10.92 7.53 -9.62
CA MET A 195 -9.64 7.99 -9.06
C MET A 195 -9.59 9.52 -8.90
N VAL A 196 -10.10 10.26 -9.89
CA VAL A 196 -10.23 11.72 -9.82
C VAL A 196 -11.21 12.13 -8.72
N ALA A 197 -12.36 11.46 -8.59
CA ALA A 197 -13.34 11.75 -7.54
C ALA A 197 -12.74 11.53 -6.15
N TRP A 198 -12.07 10.39 -5.91
CA TRP A 198 -11.43 10.08 -4.65
C TRP A 198 -10.27 11.02 -4.30
N SER A 199 -9.49 11.43 -5.31
CA SER A 199 -8.40 12.41 -5.10
C SER A 199 -8.92 13.77 -4.66
N ARG A 200 -10.07 14.21 -5.20
CA ARG A 200 -10.75 15.46 -4.80
C ARG A 200 -11.31 15.40 -3.38
N LEU A 201 -11.65 14.22 -2.88
CA LEU A 201 -12.00 13.99 -1.48
C LEU A 201 -10.78 14.00 -0.54
N GLY A 202 -9.56 14.06 -1.08
CA GLY A 202 -8.33 14.12 -0.29
C GLY A 202 -7.52 12.83 -0.30
N ALA A 203 -8.03 11.73 -0.85
CA ALA A 203 -7.29 10.48 -0.95
C ALA A 203 -6.11 10.59 -1.94
N TYR A 204 -5.07 9.81 -1.70
CA TYR A 204 -3.94 9.63 -2.60
C TYR A 204 -4.11 8.36 -3.42
N ILE A 205 -3.70 8.41 -4.66
CA ILE A 205 -3.80 7.31 -5.63
C ILE A 205 -2.44 6.65 -5.78
N GLU A 206 -2.35 5.38 -5.47
CA GLU A 206 -1.11 4.59 -5.53
C GLU A 206 -0.87 4.05 -6.94
N LEU A 207 0.35 4.22 -7.43
CA LEU A 207 0.87 3.58 -8.65
C LEU A 207 2.02 2.65 -8.25
N ASN A 208 1.80 1.36 -8.39
CA ASN A 208 2.74 0.34 -7.94
C ASN A 208 3.60 -0.17 -9.09
N ALA A 209 4.91 -0.10 -8.94
CA ALA A 209 5.88 -0.55 -9.95
C ALA A 209 5.62 -1.98 -10.44
N VAL A 210 5.20 -2.87 -9.53
CA VAL A 210 4.97 -4.29 -9.83
C VAL A 210 3.98 -4.54 -10.96
N ALA A 211 3.01 -3.63 -11.15
CA ALA A 211 1.99 -3.76 -12.19
C ALA A 211 2.45 -3.24 -13.57
N PHE A 212 3.43 -2.32 -13.61
CA PHE A 212 3.82 -1.62 -14.83
C PHE A 212 5.18 -2.05 -15.40
N VAL A 213 6.07 -2.63 -14.57
CA VAL A 213 7.38 -3.07 -15.05
C VAL A 213 7.22 -4.36 -15.86
N PRO A 214 7.65 -4.39 -17.16
CA PRO A 214 7.36 -5.50 -18.09
C PRO A 214 7.86 -6.87 -17.63
N ASP A 215 8.99 -6.92 -16.89
CA ASP A 215 9.57 -8.19 -16.41
C ASP A 215 8.99 -8.63 -15.06
N SER A 216 8.07 -7.85 -14.49
CA SER A 216 7.38 -8.25 -13.27
C SER A 216 6.45 -9.43 -13.53
N ARG A 217 6.44 -10.40 -12.61
CA ARG A 217 5.48 -11.52 -12.64
C ARG A 217 4.02 -11.10 -12.49
N PHE A 218 3.80 -9.86 -12.04
CA PHE A 218 2.48 -9.26 -11.85
C PHE A 218 2.22 -8.11 -12.83
N HIS A 219 3.02 -8.02 -13.88
CA HIS A 219 2.77 -7.05 -14.96
C HIS A 219 1.36 -7.23 -15.52
N SER A 220 0.59 -6.16 -15.48
CA SER A 220 -0.84 -6.18 -15.85
C SER A 220 -1.29 -4.92 -16.59
N ASN A 221 -0.47 -3.87 -16.60
CA ASN A 221 -0.83 -2.55 -17.11
C ASN A 221 0.31 -1.94 -17.91
N GLU A 222 -0.03 -1.26 -18.99
CA GLU A 222 0.94 -0.54 -19.81
C GLU A 222 1.27 0.84 -19.19
N ILE A 223 2.46 1.38 -19.46
CA ILE A 223 2.94 2.64 -18.92
C ILE A 223 2.04 3.83 -19.31
N GLU A 224 1.37 3.76 -20.47
CA GLU A 224 0.40 4.74 -20.92
C GLU A 224 -0.79 4.90 -19.96
N GLU A 225 -1.18 3.84 -19.29
CA GLU A 225 -2.25 3.91 -18.29
C GLU A 225 -1.79 4.70 -17.07
N ALA A 226 -0.57 4.45 -16.57
CA ALA A 226 0.02 5.27 -15.49
C ALA A 226 0.11 6.74 -15.89
N ARG A 227 0.55 7.04 -17.11
CA ARG A 227 0.58 8.41 -17.66
C ARG A 227 -0.80 9.05 -17.66
N ASN A 228 -1.83 8.33 -18.10
CA ASN A 228 -3.20 8.85 -18.14
C ASN A 228 -3.74 9.11 -16.72
N ILE A 229 -3.42 8.23 -15.75
CA ILE A 229 -3.79 8.44 -14.34
C ILE A 229 -3.11 9.70 -13.79
N VAL A 230 -1.79 9.86 -14.02
CA VAL A 230 -1.05 11.05 -13.57
C VAL A 230 -1.63 12.32 -14.19
N ALA A 231 -1.96 12.30 -15.49
CA ALA A 231 -2.55 13.45 -16.20
C ALA A 231 -3.94 13.82 -15.66
N ALA A 232 -4.76 12.82 -15.29
CA ALA A 232 -6.12 13.04 -14.81
C ALA A 232 -6.18 13.46 -13.33
N VAL A 233 -5.39 12.82 -12.48
CA VAL A 233 -5.40 13.01 -11.03
C VAL A 233 -4.54 14.20 -10.60
N GLY A 234 -3.40 14.41 -11.27
CA GLY A 234 -2.39 15.41 -10.91
C GLY A 234 -1.35 14.89 -9.91
N LEU A 235 -0.13 15.44 -10.03
CA LEU A 235 1.05 15.00 -9.26
C LEU A 235 0.83 15.03 -7.74
N ASP A 236 0.10 16.03 -7.25
CA ASP A 236 -0.10 16.28 -5.81
C ASP A 236 -0.91 15.20 -5.08
N LYS A 237 -1.53 14.28 -5.82
CA LYS A 237 -2.37 13.21 -5.28
C LYS A 237 -1.94 11.82 -5.73
N ILE A 238 -0.78 11.69 -6.37
CA ILE A 238 -0.20 10.40 -6.73
C ILE A 238 0.90 10.01 -5.74
N VAL A 239 0.96 8.73 -5.41
CA VAL A 239 2.08 8.07 -4.73
C VAL A 239 2.64 7.01 -5.66
N VAL A 240 3.96 7.01 -5.83
CA VAL A 240 4.69 6.00 -6.59
C VAL A 240 5.47 5.14 -5.60
N ASP A 241 5.19 3.84 -5.58
CA ASP A 241 5.84 2.85 -4.72
C ASP A 241 6.06 1.52 -5.44
N SER A 242 6.61 0.52 -4.75
CA SER A 242 7.04 -0.69 -5.43
C SER A 242 5.97 -1.77 -5.52
N ASP A 243 5.35 -2.14 -4.42
CA ASP A 243 4.63 -3.40 -4.22
C ASP A 243 5.46 -4.65 -4.62
N TYR A 244 6.79 -4.51 -4.65
CA TYR A 244 7.73 -5.59 -4.90
C TYR A 244 8.08 -6.35 -3.61
N GLY A 245 8.89 -7.41 -3.76
CA GLY A 245 9.38 -8.26 -2.68
C GLY A 245 8.88 -9.70 -2.75
N GLN A 246 8.11 -10.06 -3.76
CA GLN A 246 7.68 -11.44 -4.02
C GLN A 246 8.88 -12.26 -4.51
N ASN A 247 9.03 -13.48 -4.00
CA ASN A 247 10.12 -14.35 -4.41
C ASN A 247 10.16 -14.59 -5.92
N GLY A 248 11.33 -14.40 -6.52
CA GLY A 248 11.54 -14.55 -7.95
C GLY A 248 10.97 -13.42 -8.82
N ASN A 249 10.73 -12.24 -8.23
CA ASN A 249 10.27 -11.04 -8.94
C ASN A 249 11.34 -9.92 -9.02
N GLY A 250 12.61 -10.24 -8.73
CA GLY A 250 13.69 -9.26 -8.73
C GLY A 250 13.81 -8.44 -7.44
N SER A 251 14.70 -7.45 -7.45
CA SER A 251 14.91 -6.53 -6.34
C SER A 251 13.81 -5.48 -6.29
N PRO A 252 13.22 -5.21 -5.09
CA PRO A 252 12.26 -4.11 -4.91
C PRO A 252 12.83 -2.75 -5.32
N VAL A 253 14.08 -2.49 -5.00
CA VAL A 253 14.77 -1.23 -5.33
C VAL A 253 14.91 -1.06 -6.84
N GLU A 254 15.39 -2.09 -7.55
CA GLU A 254 15.55 -2.03 -9.00
C GLU A 254 14.21 -1.89 -9.72
N GLY A 255 13.18 -2.61 -9.25
CA GLY A 255 11.82 -2.53 -9.79
C GLY A 255 11.24 -1.13 -9.68
N LEU A 256 11.34 -0.51 -8.50
CA LEU A 256 10.85 0.86 -8.29
C LEU A 256 11.63 1.89 -9.11
N LEU A 257 12.95 1.83 -9.12
CA LEU A 257 13.79 2.75 -9.90
C LEU A 257 13.50 2.65 -11.41
N ARG A 258 13.28 1.44 -11.91
CA ARG A 258 12.91 1.22 -13.30
C ARG A 258 11.54 1.84 -13.61
N PHE A 259 10.54 1.62 -12.77
CA PHE A 259 9.21 2.23 -12.95
C PHE A 259 9.28 3.76 -12.91
N ILE A 260 10.02 4.34 -11.96
CA ILE A 260 10.24 5.79 -11.89
C ILE A 260 10.81 6.33 -13.19
N SER A 261 11.83 5.67 -13.77
CA SER A 261 12.42 6.08 -15.05
C SER A 261 11.42 5.99 -16.20
N MET A 262 10.67 4.90 -16.29
CA MET A 262 9.63 4.71 -17.32
C MET A 262 8.53 5.77 -17.21
N LEU A 263 8.04 6.04 -16.00
CA LEU A 263 6.99 7.02 -15.77
C LEU A 263 7.46 8.45 -16.06
N GLN A 264 8.69 8.77 -15.65
CA GLN A 264 9.31 10.07 -15.93
C GLN A 264 9.40 10.34 -17.44
N GLU A 265 9.86 9.35 -18.20
CA GLU A 265 9.94 9.44 -19.66
C GLU A 265 8.55 9.55 -20.31
N ALA A 266 7.61 8.67 -19.93
CA ALA A 266 6.27 8.64 -20.50
C ALA A 266 5.48 9.93 -20.26
N CYS A 267 5.68 10.57 -19.10
CA CYS A 267 5.01 11.80 -18.72
C CYS A 267 5.79 13.08 -19.08
N GLY A 268 7.08 12.97 -19.48
CA GLY A 268 7.95 14.11 -19.72
C GLY A 268 8.22 14.97 -18.48
N LEU A 269 8.32 14.34 -17.30
CA LEU A 269 8.43 15.05 -16.02
C LEU A 269 9.88 15.38 -15.67
N THR A 270 10.08 16.51 -14.99
CA THR A 270 11.37 16.84 -14.36
C THR A 270 11.60 15.98 -13.11
N GLN A 271 12.84 15.96 -12.62
CA GLN A 271 13.16 15.27 -11.37
C GLN A 271 12.35 15.83 -10.19
N GLU A 272 12.20 17.15 -10.09
CA GLU A 272 11.43 17.81 -9.03
C GLU A 272 9.95 17.41 -9.08
N GLN A 273 9.38 17.29 -10.27
CA GLN A 273 8.01 16.81 -10.45
C GLN A 273 7.86 15.34 -10.04
N MET A 274 8.83 14.49 -10.38
CA MET A 274 8.84 13.10 -9.89
C MET A 274 8.96 13.04 -8.37
N GLU A 275 9.78 13.90 -7.73
CA GLU A 275 9.91 13.95 -6.27
C GLU A 275 8.60 14.30 -5.55
N VAL A 276 7.66 14.97 -6.19
CA VAL A 276 6.32 15.16 -5.61
C VAL A 276 5.67 13.81 -5.31
N MET A 277 5.70 12.88 -6.26
CA MET A 277 5.04 11.58 -6.18
C MET A 277 5.87 10.53 -5.42
N THR A 278 7.20 10.61 -5.50
CA THR A 278 8.11 9.62 -4.90
C THR A 278 8.57 9.99 -3.50
N TYR A 279 8.43 11.26 -3.10
CA TYR A 279 8.92 11.73 -1.80
C TYR A 279 7.94 12.66 -1.06
N HIS A 280 7.51 13.79 -1.63
CA HIS A 280 6.74 14.80 -0.87
C HIS A 280 5.35 14.27 -0.45
N ASN A 281 4.63 13.60 -1.35
CA ASN A 281 3.35 12.99 -1.01
C ASN A 281 3.51 11.85 0.02
N PRO A 282 4.41 10.87 -0.18
CA PRO A 282 4.69 9.85 0.82
C PRO A 282 5.20 10.43 2.16
N ALA A 283 6.05 11.45 2.15
CA ALA A 283 6.57 12.08 3.37
C ALA A 283 5.46 12.76 4.18
N TRP A 284 4.55 13.47 3.50
CA TRP A 284 3.38 14.03 4.15
C TRP A 284 2.48 12.92 4.72
N LEU A 285 2.23 11.86 3.98
CA LEU A 285 1.43 10.72 4.44
C LEU A 285 2.05 10.04 5.68
N LEU A 286 3.37 9.97 5.78
CA LEU A 286 4.07 9.42 6.96
C LEU A 286 4.23 10.41 8.11
N GLY A 287 3.87 11.69 7.94
CA GLY A 287 4.07 12.75 8.92
C GLY A 287 5.53 13.18 9.07
N LEU A 288 6.33 13.00 8.04
CA LEU A 288 7.74 13.42 7.99
C LEU A 288 7.90 14.86 7.46
N GLU A 289 6.92 15.35 6.72
CA GLU A 289 6.82 16.75 6.26
C GLU A 289 5.45 17.31 6.63
N THR A 290 5.40 18.62 6.88
CA THR A 290 4.16 19.39 7.03
C THR A 290 3.85 20.08 5.70
N ARG A 291 2.57 20.13 5.31
CA ARG A 291 2.11 20.94 4.18
C ARG A 291 1.69 22.32 4.61
#